data_671de5db65a862d23f292472e9ef69f2
#
_entry.id   671de5db65a862d23f292472e9ef69f2
#
_cell.length_a   1.000
_cell.length_b   1.000
_cell.length_c   1.000
_cell.angle_alpha   90.00
_cell.angle_beta   90.00
_cell.angle_gamma   90.00
#
_symmetry.space_group_name_H-M   'P 1'
#
loop_
_entity.id
_entity.type
_entity.pdbx_description
1 polymer ?
#
loop_
_entity_poly.entity_id
_entity_poly.type
_entity_poly.pdbx_seq_one_letter_code
_entity_poly.pdbx_strand_id
1 'polypeptide(L)'
;MGTVKDSLPYPYEFEPSRTALVVIDMQNDFCSPGGFGERLGNDIAPTRAIIPTIRRLLKAAREAGLLIVHTREGHLPDLSDCPPAKLERSRKQGAGIGEEGPMGRLLVRGEPGHAIVPELVPLEGETVIDKPGKGAFYRTELKGVLERGG
;
A
#
# COMPACT_ATOMS: atom_id res chain seq x y z
N MET A 1 5.82 -19.69 -18.21
CA MET A 1 4.44 -19.25 -18.39
C MET A 1 3.65 -19.58 -17.13
N GLY A 2 2.99 -18.59 -16.52
CA GLY A 2 2.06 -18.78 -15.40
C GLY A 2 0.61 -18.79 -15.89
N THR A 3 -0.30 -19.41 -15.14
CA THR A 3 -1.72 -19.47 -15.50
C THR A 3 -2.58 -19.27 -14.26
N VAL A 4 -3.53 -18.33 -14.32
CA VAL A 4 -4.65 -18.23 -13.37
C VAL A 4 -5.82 -19.01 -13.96
N LYS A 5 -6.03 -20.24 -13.46
CA LYS A 5 -6.97 -21.20 -14.09
C LYS A 5 -8.43 -20.78 -13.96
N ASP A 6 -8.81 -20.21 -12.82
CA ASP A 6 -10.20 -19.88 -12.47
C ASP A 6 -10.55 -18.41 -12.71
N SER A 7 -9.77 -17.71 -13.55
CA SER A 7 -10.09 -16.34 -13.94
C SER A 7 -11.25 -16.30 -14.93
N LEU A 8 -12.10 -15.27 -14.82
CA LEU A 8 -13.23 -15.06 -15.73
C LEU A 8 -12.90 -13.96 -16.74
N PRO A 9 -13.34 -14.06 -17.98
CA PRO A 9 -14.20 -15.10 -18.57
C PRO A 9 -13.45 -16.34 -19.07
N TYR A 10 -12.14 -16.37 -18.99
CA TYR A 10 -11.27 -17.49 -19.43
C TYR A 10 -10.00 -17.54 -18.58
N PRO A 11 -9.28 -18.68 -18.56
CA PRO A 11 -7.99 -18.76 -17.89
C PRO A 11 -7.02 -17.68 -18.39
N TYR A 12 -6.35 -16.99 -17.45
CA TYR A 12 -5.42 -15.92 -17.78
C TYR A 12 -3.98 -16.45 -17.74
N GLU A 13 -3.29 -16.35 -18.87
CA GLU A 13 -1.88 -16.69 -18.98
C GLU A 13 -1.02 -15.43 -18.85
N PHE A 14 0.11 -15.57 -18.17
CA PHE A 14 1.05 -14.47 -17.98
C PHE A 14 2.49 -14.97 -17.95
N GLU A 15 3.41 -14.09 -18.29
CA GLU A 15 4.85 -14.34 -18.17
C GLU A 15 5.37 -13.79 -16.84
N PRO A 16 5.83 -14.65 -15.91
CA PRO A 16 6.28 -14.20 -14.58
C PRO A 16 7.37 -13.14 -14.63
N SER A 17 8.33 -13.26 -15.53
CA SER A 17 9.43 -12.30 -15.72
C SER A 17 8.99 -10.92 -16.22
N ARG A 18 7.75 -10.79 -16.68
CA ARG A 18 7.14 -9.54 -17.18
C ARG A 18 5.92 -9.12 -16.37
N THR A 19 5.79 -9.66 -15.18
CA THR A 19 4.61 -9.43 -14.34
C THR A 19 5.03 -8.91 -12.98
N ALA A 20 4.35 -7.88 -12.51
CA ALA A 20 4.52 -7.36 -11.16
C ALA A 20 3.28 -7.64 -10.30
N LEU A 21 3.49 -8.06 -9.06
CA LEU A 21 2.48 -8.01 -8.01
C LEU A 21 2.65 -6.70 -7.24
N VAL A 22 1.65 -5.84 -7.31
CA VAL A 22 1.64 -4.57 -6.56
C VAL A 22 0.68 -4.69 -5.37
N VAL A 23 1.22 -4.66 -4.15
CA VAL A 23 0.45 -4.65 -2.90
C VAL A 23 0.27 -3.21 -2.46
N ILE A 24 -0.98 -2.74 -2.49
CA ILE A 24 -1.29 -1.31 -2.36
C ILE A 24 -1.72 -0.98 -0.94
N ASP A 25 -0.96 -0.10 -0.28
CA ASP A 25 -1.29 0.61 0.96
C ASP A 25 -1.77 -0.28 2.12
N MET A 26 -1.20 -1.48 2.23
CA MET A 26 -1.49 -2.39 3.35
C MET A 26 -0.74 -1.95 4.62
N GLN A 27 -1.05 -0.73 5.07
CA GLN A 27 -0.43 -0.04 6.19
C GLN A 27 -1.26 -0.16 7.47
N ASN A 28 -0.62 0.02 8.63
CA ASN A 28 -1.32 0.09 9.91
C ASN A 28 -2.37 1.21 9.92
N ASP A 29 -2.10 2.36 9.30
CA ASP A 29 -3.05 3.47 9.18
C ASP A 29 -4.37 3.09 8.49
N PHE A 30 -4.36 2.09 7.61
CA PHE A 30 -5.58 1.64 6.90
C PHE A 30 -6.14 0.31 7.40
N CYS A 31 -5.31 -0.49 8.10
CA CYS A 31 -5.67 -1.85 8.47
C CYS A 31 -5.76 -2.08 9.97
N SER A 32 -5.32 -1.14 10.81
CA SER A 32 -5.25 -1.36 12.26
C SER A 32 -6.14 -0.39 13.04
N PRO A 33 -6.67 -0.82 14.20
CA PRO A 33 -7.46 0.07 15.06
C PRO A 33 -6.68 1.33 15.45
N GLY A 34 -7.36 2.46 15.46
CA GLY A 34 -6.80 3.77 15.76
C GLY A 34 -6.06 4.43 14.59
N GLY A 35 -5.93 3.76 13.45
CA GLY A 35 -5.33 4.32 12.25
C GLY A 35 -6.21 5.34 11.52
N PHE A 36 -5.64 5.94 10.49
CA PHE A 36 -6.30 6.97 9.68
C PHE A 36 -7.63 6.49 9.09
N GLY A 37 -7.69 5.24 8.59
CA GLY A 37 -8.91 4.69 7.98
C GLY A 37 -10.08 4.59 8.96
N GLU A 38 -9.84 4.04 10.14
CA GLU A 38 -10.89 3.94 11.17
C GLU A 38 -11.32 5.32 11.66
N ARG A 39 -10.39 6.25 11.84
CA ARG A 39 -10.70 7.63 12.24
C ARG A 39 -11.51 8.40 11.21
N LEU A 40 -11.40 8.05 9.93
CA LEU A 40 -12.31 8.54 8.87
C LEU A 40 -13.71 7.93 8.95
N GLY A 41 -13.94 6.97 9.82
CA GLY A 41 -15.21 6.25 9.92
C GLY A 41 -15.32 5.01 9.03
N ASN A 42 -14.23 4.56 8.43
CA ASN A 42 -14.24 3.33 7.63
C ASN A 42 -14.27 2.09 8.54
N ASP A 43 -15.03 1.08 8.10
CA ASP A 43 -14.89 -0.25 8.67
C ASP A 43 -13.58 -0.89 8.15
N ILE A 44 -12.66 -1.18 9.07
CA ILE A 44 -11.37 -1.80 8.74
C ILE A 44 -11.43 -3.33 8.70
N ALA A 45 -12.54 -3.95 9.12
CA ALA A 45 -12.64 -5.41 9.17
C ALA A 45 -12.46 -6.06 7.79
N PRO A 46 -13.03 -5.55 6.68
CA PRO A 46 -12.78 -6.09 5.34
C PRO A 46 -11.30 -6.00 4.93
N THR A 47 -10.64 -4.88 5.25
CA THR A 47 -9.21 -4.67 4.93
C THR A 47 -8.33 -5.67 5.69
N ARG A 48 -8.65 -5.93 6.96
CA ARG A 48 -7.94 -6.96 7.74
C ARG A 48 -8.22 -8.38 7.23
N ALA A 49 -9.44 -8.65 6.83
CA ALA A 49 -9.85 -9.97 6.37
C ALA A 49 -9.10 -10.47 5.13
N ILE A 50 -8.61 -9.55 4.27
CA ILE A 50 -7.84 -9.91 3.07
C ILE A 50 -6.35 -10.17 3.34
N ILE A 51 -5.81 -9.79 4.50
CA ILE A 51 -4.39 -9.96 4.83
C ILE A 51 -3.90 -11.41 4.61
N PRO A 52 -4.59 -12.46 5.10
CA PRO A 52 -4.15 -13.83 4.86
C PRO A 52 -4.13 -14.20 3.37
N THR A 53 -5.03 -13.66 2.57
CA THR A 53 -5.06 -13.88 1.13
C THR A 53 -3.89 -13.20 0.42
N ILE A 54 -3.61 -11.93 0.76
CA ILE A 54 -2.43 -11.21 0.23
C ILE A 54 -1.14 -11.93 0.61
N ARG A 55 -1.03 -12.45 1.83
CA ARG A 55 0.14 -13.22 2.27
C ARG A 55 0.35 -14.48 1.40
N ARG A 56 -0.73 -15.19 1.05
CA ARG A 56 -0.64 -16.33 0.13
C ARG A 56 -0.23 -15.91 -1.28
N LEU A 57 -0.78 -14.79 -1.78
CA LEU A 57 -0.40 -14.24 -3.08
C LEU A 57 1.08 -13.83 -3.11
N LEU A 58 1.57 -13.14 -2.09
CA LEU A 58 2.99 -12.78 -1.97
C LEU A 58 3.88 -14.02 -2.00
N LYS A 59 3.51 -15.08 -1.26
CA LYS A 59 4.27 -16.34 -1.29
C LYS A 59 4.32 -16.92 -2.70
N ALA A 60 3.19 -17.05 -3.36
CA ALA A 60 3.11 -17.60 -4.73
C ALA A 60 3.88 -16.73 -5.75
N ALA A 61 3.77 -15.40 -5.64
CA ALA A 61 4.47 -14.47 -6.52
C ALA A 61 5.99 -14.56 -6.34
N ARG A 62 6.47 -14.69 -5.10
CA ARG A 62 7.89 -14.91 -4.78
C ARG A 62 8.43 -16.20 -5.38
N GLU A 63 7.67 -17.29 -5.20
CA GLU A 63 8.02 -18.61 -5.77
C GLU A 63 8.03 -18.62 -7.30
N ALA A 64 7.16 -17.82 -7.92
CA ALA A 64 7.08 -17.67 -9.37
C ALA A 64 8.08 -16.65 -9.95
N GLY A 65 8.81 -15.93 -9.10
CA GLY A 65 9.81 -14.94 -9.55
C GLY A 65 9.21 -13.65 -10.11
N LEU A 66 8.01 -13.24 -9.67
CA LEU A 66 7.41 -11.96 -10.06
C LEU A 66 8.18 -10.80 -9.41
N LEU A 67 8.14 -9.64 -10.08
CA LEU A 67 8.51 -8.37 -9.44
C LEU A 67 7.48 -8.07 -8.35
N ILE A 68 7.94 -7.78 -7.12
CA ILE A 68 7.06 -7.41 -6.01
C ILE A 68 7.28 -5.95 -5.65
N VAL A 69 6.18 -5.21 -5.62
CA VAL A 69 6.14 -3.81 -5.25
C VAL A 69 5.10 -3.60 -4.16
N HIS A 70 5.49 -2.92 -3.10
CA HIS A 70 4.58 -2.44 -2.05
C HIS A 70 4.44 -0.94 -2.16
N THR A 71 3.23 -0.39 -2.00
CA THR A 71 3.06 1.05 -1.88
C THR A 71 2.64 1.45 -0.47
N ARG A 72 3.02 2.67 -0.06
CA ARG A 72 2.57 3.29 1.18
C ARG A 72 2.15 4.73 0.88
N GLU A 73 0.91 5.08 1.21
CA GLU A 73 0.50 6.49 1.18
C GLU A 73 0.97 7.18 2.46
N GLY A 74 1.60 8.31 2.33
CA GLY A 74 2.04 9.12 3.46
C GLY A 74 2.79 10.36 3.03
N HIS A 75 2.85 11.31 3.95
CA HIS A 75 3.44 12.64 3.73
C HIS A 75 4.74 12.81 4.49
N LEU A 76 5.56 13.76 4.04
CA LEU A 76 6.75 14.17 4.76
C LEU A 76 6.41 14.69 6.16
N PRO A 77 7.32 14.59 7.14
CA PRO A 77 7.05 15.05 8.51
C PRO A 77 6.65 16.52 8.62
N ASP A 78 7.11 17.37 7.72
CA ASP A 78 6.74 18.78 7.65
C ASP A 78 5.45 19.03 6.84
N LEU A 79 4.85 17.98 6.27
CA LEU A 79 3.65 18.02 5.42
C LEU A 79 3.79 18.87 4.15
N SER A 80 5.00 19.23 3.74
CA SER A 80 5.27 20.10 2.58
C SER A 80 4.78 19.49 1.25
N ASP A 81 4.66 18.16 1.18
CA ASP A 81 4.15 17.42 0.03
C ASP A 81 2.63 17.14 0.08
N CYS A 82 1.94 17.64 1.13
CA CYS A 82 0.49 17.45 1.27
C CYS A 82 -0.27 18.69 0.78
N PRO A 83 -1.13 18.55 -0.26
CA PRO A 83 -1.90 19.70 -0.74
C PRO A 83 -2.81 20.27 0.34
N PRO A 84 -2.94 21.62 0.48
CA PRO A 84 -3.79 22.26 1.48
C PRO A 84 -5.24 21.75 1.48
N ALA A 85 -5.81 21.53 0.30
CA ALA A 85 -7.16 20.99 0.17
C ALA A 85 -7.30 19.57 0.75
N LYS A 86 -6.25 18.75 0.65
CA LYS A 86 -6.23 17.40 1.24
C LYS A 86 -6.15 17.47 2.76
N LEU A 87 -5.31 18.35 3.30
CA LEU A 87 -5.21 18.61 4.75
C LEU A 87 -6.55 19.10 5.32
N GLU A 88 -7.15 20.11 4.70
CA GLU A 88 -8.42 20.67 5.15
C GLU A 88 -9.54 19.61 5.13
N ARG A 89 -9.65 18.84 4.05
CA ARG A 89 -10.66 17.79 3.92
C ARG A 89 -10.49 16.74 5.02
N SER A 90 -9.27 16.26 5.28
CA SER A 90 -9.01 15.25 6.30
C SER A 90 -9.40 15.74 7.70
N ARG A 91 -9.10 17.00 8.03
CA ARG A 91 -9.51 17.62 9.31
C ARG A 91 -11.01 17.70 9.43
N LYS A 92 -11.73 18.16 8.38
CA LYS A 92 -13.19 18.23 8.36
C LYS A 92 -13.85 16.85 8.54
N GLN A 93 -13.17 15.78 8.15
CA GLN A 93 -13.63 14.40 8.32
C GLN A 93 -13.24 13.78 9.68
N GLY A 94 -12.59 14.53 10.57
CA GLY A 94 -12.21 14.06 11.90
C GLY A 94 -10.94 13.21 11.95
N ALA A 95 -10.17 13.17 10.87
CA ALA A 95 -8.88 12.47 10.79
C ALA A 95 -7.85 13.35 10.08
N GLY A 96 -7.39 14.40 10.76
CA GLY A 96 -6.42 15.34 10.17
C GLY A 96 -5.08 14.66 9.89
N ILE A 97 -4.62 14.70 8.64
CA ILE A 97 -3.27 14.24 8.28
C ILE A 97 -2.24 15.02 9.11
N GLY A 98 -1.31 14.31 9.73
CA GLY A 98 -0.30 14.89 10.61
C GLY A 98 -0.73 15.07 12.07
N GLU A 99 -2.00 14.85 12.41
CA GLU A 99 -2.47 14.85 13.80
C GLU A 99 -2.02 13.60 14.54
N GLU A 100 -1.83 13.73 15.85
CA GLU A 100 -1.43 12.61 16.71
C GLU A 100 -2.51 11.53 16.80
N GLY A 101 -2.08 10.29 16.74
CA GLY A 101 -2.90 9.10 16.91
C GLY A 101 -2.18 8.03 17.73
N PRO A 102 -2.81 6.90 18.00
CA PRO A 102 -2.21 5.80 18.79
C PRO A 102 -0.95 5.20 18.18
N MET A 103 -0.77 5.36 16.87
CA MET A 103 0.39 4.84 16.13
C MET A 103 1.24 5.98 15.53
N GLY A 104 1.38 7.09 16.26
CA GLY A 104 2.07 8.28 15.80
C GLY A 104 1.19 9.19 14.93
N ARG A 105 1.80 10.11 14.22
CA ARG A 105 1.09 11.08 13.39
C ARG A 105 0.47 10.43 12.16
N LEU A 106 -0.82 10.67 11.94
CA LEU A 106 -1.61 10.06 10.87
C LEU A 106 -1.05 10.33 9.47
N LEU A 107 -0.83 9.30 8.69
CA LEU A 107 -0.27 9.34 7.33
C LEU A 107 1.04 10.12 7.21
N VAL A 108 1.91 10.05 8.19
CA VAL A 108 3.24 10.67 8.16
C VAL A 108 4.30 9.58 8.01
N ARG A 109 5.22 9.78 7.07
CA ARG A 109 6.32 8.85 6.80
C ARG A 109 7.23 8.70 8.03
N GLY A 110 7.60 7.46 8.32
CA GLY A 110 8.42 7.11 9.49
C GLY A 110 7.62 6.79 10.75
N GLU A 111 6.35 7.13 10.80
CA GLU A 111 5.49 6.78 11.93
C GLU A 111 5.05 5.31 11.89
N PRO A 112 4.77 4.68 13.05
CA PRO A 112 4.28 3.29 13.10
C PRO A 112 2.99 3.07 12.30
N GLY A 113 2.10 4.06 12.22
CA GLY A 113 0.90 4.02 11.40
C GLY A 113 1.18 3.90 9.91
N HIS A 114 2.23 4.57 9.43
CA HIS A 114 2.68 4.53 8.04
C HIS A 114 3.28 3.18 7.62
N ALA A 115 3.76 2.37 8.56
CA ALA A 115 4.39 1.09 8.27
C ALA A 115 3.38 0.09 7.67
N ILE A 116 3.87 -0.80 6.81
CA ILE A 116 3.10 -1.96 6.33
C ILE A 116 2.80 -2.86 7.52
N VAL A 117 1.60 -3.46 7.53
CA VAL A 117 1.18 -4.37 8.59
C VAL A 117 2.20 -5.50 8.78
N PRO A 118 2.45 -5.94 10.02
CA PRO A 118 3.51 -6.92 10.30
C PRO A 118 3.39 -8.23 9.51
N GLU A 119 2.17 -8.63 9.19
CA GLU A 119 1.88 -9.86 8.46
C GLU A 119 2.31 -9.83 6.98
N LEU A 120 2.56 -8.63 6.42
CA LEU A 120 2.87 -8.39 5.01
C LEU A 120 4.19 -7.64 4.80
N VAL A 121 5.07 -7.64 5.79
CA VAL A 121 6.36 -6.94 5.73
C VAL A 121 7.12 -7.35 4.46
N PRO A 122 7.60 -6.38 3.65
CA PRO A 122 8.44 -6.65 2.50
C PRO A 122 9.71 -7.42 2.86
N LEU A 123 10.13 -8.32 1.99
CA LEU A 123 11.43 -8.98 2.12
C LEU A 123 12.54 -8.10 1.55
N GLU A 124 13.77 -8.40 1.92
CA GLU A 124 14.95 -7.77 1.33
C GLU A 124 14.94 -7.91 -0.21
N GLY A 125 15.17 -6.80 -0.90
CA GLY A 125 15.13 -6.74 -2.37
C GLY A 125 13.75 -6.44 -2.97
N GLU A 126 12.66 -6.47 -2.19
CA GLU A 126 11.35 -6.02 -2.66
C GLU A 126 11.25 -4.49 -2.64
N THR A 127 10.59 -3.93 -3.66
CA THR A 127 10.47 -2.47 -3.78
C THR A 127 9.34 -1.93 -2.91
N VAL A 128 9.64 -0.86 -2.17
CA VAL A 128 8.63 -0.10 -1.40
C VAL A 128 8.57 1.32 -1.98
N ILE A 129 7.39 1.73 -2.41
CA ILE A 129 7.11 3.05 -3.00
C ILE A 129 6.31 3.89 -2.00
N ASP A 130 6.91 4.97 -1.53
CA ASP A 130 6.19 5.99 -0.75
C ASP A 130 5.56 7.01 -1.69
N LYS A 131 4.24 7.19 -1.61
CA LYS A 131 3.48 8.08 -2.47
C LYS A 131 2.72 9.15 -1.68
N PRO A 132 2.68 10.41 -2.17
CA PRO A 132 2.00 11.51 -1.45
C PRO A 132 0.49 11.55 -1.68
N GLY A 133 -0.08 10.57 -2.37
CA GLY A 133 -1.48 10.54 -2.70
C GLY A 133 -1.95 9.20 -3.24
N LYS A 134 -3.17 9.16 -3.75
CA LYS A 134 -3.81 7.92 -4.22
C LYS A 134 -3.12 7.30 -5.43
N GLY A 135 -2.66 8.13 -6.37
CA GLY A 135 -2.00 7.66 -7.59
C GLY A 135 -0.55 7.24 -7.33
N ALA A 136 -0.22 5.99 -7.62
CA ALA A 136 1.11 5.43 -7.34
C ALA A 136 2.19 5.88 -8.33
N PHE A 137 1.82 6.44 -9.47
CA PHE A 137 2.76 7.01 -10.45
C PHE A 137 3.09 8.49 -10.21
N TYR A 138 2.29 9.18 -9.39
CA TYR A 138 2.48 10.60 -9.15
C TYR A 138 3.62 10.84 -8.16
N ARG A 139 4.67 11.53 -8.62
CA ARG A 139 5.87 11.86 -7.82
C ARG A 139 6.54 10.65 -7.17
N THR A 140 6.62 9.53 -7.90
CA THR A 140 7.28 8.30 -7.46
C THR A 140 8.13 7.72 -8.58
N GLU A 141 9.00 6.77 -8.22
CA GLU A 141 9.80 6.02 -9.17
C GLU A 141 9.10 4.77 -9.73
N LEU A 142 7.82 4.53 -9.45
CA LEU A 142 7.13 3.29 -9.81
C LEU A 142 7.22 2.98 -11.31
N LYS A 143 7.07 3.99 -12.19
CA LYS A 143 7.23 3.78 -13.63
C LYS A 143 8.60 3.18 -13.96
N GLY A 144 9.67 3.79 -13.47
CA GLY A 144 11.03 3.30 -13.71
C GLY A 144 11.31 1.92 -13.10
N VAL A 145 10.69 1.60 -11.96
CA VAL A 145 10.76 0.27 -11.34
C VAL A 145 10.14 -0.77 -12.25
N LEU A 146 8.94 -0.51 -12.77
CA LEU A 146 8.23 -1.44 -13.68
C LEU A 146 8.97 -1.61 -15.02
N GLU A 147 9.50 -0.52 -15.60
CA GLU A 147 10.25 -0.56 -16.85
C GLU A 147 11.56 -1.36 -16.72
N ARG A 148 12.22 -1.34 -15.55
CA ARG A 148 13.42 -2.15 -15.30
C ARG A 148 13.12 -3.61 -14.99
N GLY A 149 11.94 -3.90 -14.52
CA GLY A 149 11.50 -5.25 -14.18
C GLY A 149 10.97 -6.07 -15.36
N GLY A 150 10.91 -5.47 -16.56
CA GLY A 150 10.43 -6.11 -17.79
C GLY A 150 9.09 -5.58 -18.22
#